data_f912a830fdbe2c7410e08d1a0f4b7ae0
#
_entry.id   f912a830fdbe2c7410e08d1a0f4b7ae0
#
_cell.length_a   1.000
_cell.length_b   1.000
_cell.length_c   1.000
_cell.angle_alpha   90.00
_cell.angle_beta   90.00
_cell.angle_gamma   90.00
#
_symmetry.space_group_name_H-M   'P 1'
#
loop_
_entity.id
_entity.type
_entity.pdbx_description
1 polymer ?
#
loop_
_entity_poly.entity_id
_entity_poly.type
_entity_poly.pdbx_seq_one_letter_code
_entity_poly.pdbx_strand_id
1 'polypeptide(L)'
;MVGSYDYRLVLLSIFIALISSLAAFVFVGRVSRNKAMIAKAWLVLGAISMGSGIWAMHFINMLAFSLPTPTGYGLDDTVLSWLIAVSISWLGLDIASRPGLKVQRLMAAGVIMGLGVAAMHYTGMHAMQMFPAITYDKPLLLLSILVSIVAAVIALFMLFKTSNQPGQNTLRNRLIAACVMAAGICGTHYLGMAAAEFHPYAVCATVSALPASLFAIIIALGSSALILFASILAIMDTQQDDPASRLLADTQERLTRMNMLDVITQLPNRQYFLRHLGIGIRRTTRLGNALAVAVIKLDNLKGLASSWVSLCVKKFCARRVSACNRPYVAVTWRLIRIMTSFWCCLRTSRMSRTLCP
;
A
#
# COMPACT_ATOMS: atom_id res chain seq x y z
N MET A 1 11.59 39.86 12.45
CA MET A 1 13.01 39.41 12.56
C MET A 1 13.34 38.51 11.36
N VAL A 2 14.59 38.57 10.87
CA VAL A 2 15.06 37.64 9.82
C VAL A 2 15.91 36.58 10.49
N GLY A 3 15.55 35.31 10.31
CA GLY A 3 16.30 34.18 10.82
C GLY A 3 17.27 33.60 9.77
N SER A 4 18.27 32.86 10.21
CA SER A 4 19.21 32.13 9.36
C SER A 4 19.07 30.62 9.57
N TYR A 5 19.41 29.84 8.53
CA TYR A 5 19.31 28.36 8.58
C TYR A 5 20.70 27.72 8.56
N ASP A 6 20.90 26.70 9.42
CA ASP A 6 22.00 25.76 9.29
C ASP A 6 21.61 24.68 8.28
N TYR A 7 22.20 24.73 7.08
CA TYR A 7 21.91 23.80 5.98
C TYR A 7 22.26 22.34 6.29
N ARG A 8 23.15 22.06 7.25
CA ARG A 8 23.48 20.69 7.67
C ARG A 8 22.29 20.05 8.38
N LEU A 9 21.67 20.78 9.29
CA LEU A 9 20.46 20.33 9.99
C LEU A 9 19.27 20.26 9.04
N VAL A 10 19.17 21.18 8.08
CA VAL A 10 18.16 21.12 7.01
C VAL A 10 18.26 19.82 6.22
N LEU A 11 19.46 19.44 5.75
CA LEU A 11 19.66 18.19 5.01
C LEU A 11 19.34 16.94 5.87
N LEU A 12 19.74 16.96 7.14
CA LEU A 12 19.43 15.89 8.09
C LEU A 12 17.91 15.74 8.25
N SER A 13 17.17 16.82 8.37
CA SER A 13 15.72 16.80 8.54
C SER A 13 15.01 16.20 7.33
N ILE A 14 15.43 16.57 6.12
CA ILE A 14 14.89 15.99 4.87
C ILE A 14 15.16 14.48 4.80
N PHE A 15 16.38 14.07 5.18
CA PHE A 15 16.74 12.66 5.21
C PHE A 15 15.89 11.84 6.19
N ILE A 16 15.62 12.39 7.38
CA ILE A 16 14.75 11.77 8.39
C ILE A 16 13.32 11.64 7.87
N ALA A 17 12.77 12.69 7.25
CA ALA A 17 11.44 12.63 6.64
C ALA A 17 11.34 11.53 5.57
N LEU A 18 12.38 11.38 4.75
CA LEU A 18 12.42 10.36 3.69
C LEU A 18 12.47 8.94 4.28
N ILE A 19 13.40 8.70 5.21
CA ILE A 19 13.58 7.35 5.80
C ILE A 19 12.36 6.93 6.61
N SER A 20 11.79 7.82 7.42
CA SER A 20 10.62 7.53 8.21
C SER A 20 9.39 7.24 7.34
N SER A 21 9.21 7.99 6.26
CA SER A 21 8.14 7.75 5.28
C SER A 21 8.32 6.41 4.57
N LEU A 22 9.56 6.08 4.16
CA LEU A 22 9.86 4.79 3.53
C LEU A 22 9.62 3.62 4.49
N ALA A 23 10.08 3.73 5.73
CA ALA A 23 9.85 2.72 6.77
C ALA A 23 8.35 2.49 7.00
N ALA A 24 7.57 3.56 7.14
CA ALA A 24 6.13 3.46 7.32
C ALA A 24 5.45 2.73 6.14
N PHE A 25 5.85 3.02 4.90
CA PHE A 25 5.30 2.38 3.72
C PHE A 25 5.73 0.92 3.57
N VAL A 26 6.91 0.56 4.05
CA VAL A 26 7.34 -0.85 4.16
C VAL A 26 6.47 -1.60 5.17
N PHE A 27 6.20 -1.01 6.35
CA PHE A 27 5.36 -1.63 7.38
C PHE A 27 3.92 -1.81 6.92
N VAL A 28 3.33 -0.80 6.30
CA VAL A 28 1.98 -0.89 5.74
C VAL A 28 1.88 -1.99 4.68
N GLY A 29 2.92 -2.18 3.88
CA GLY A 29 2.98 -3.29 2.93
C GLY A 29 2.91 -4.69 3.56
N ARG A 30 3.21 -4.82 4.86
CA ARG A 30 3.08 -6.07 5.62
C ARG A 30 1.70 -6.27 6.24
N VAL A 31 0.92 -5.21 6.42
CA VAL A 31 -0.43 -5.28 7.01
C VAL A 31 -1.31 -6.26 6.24
N SER A 32 -1.33 -6.20 4.92
CA SER A 32 -2.17 -7.05 4.07
C SER A 32 -1.73 -8.52 3.99
N ARG A 33 -0.51 -8.83 4.44
CA ARG A 33 0.09 -10.18 4.36
C ARG A 33 -0.01 -10.97 5.67
N ASN A 34 -0.40 -10.32 6.76
CA ASN A 34 -0.37 -10.90 8.10
C ASN A 34 -1.76 -11.08 8.71
N LYS A 35 -1.85 -11.94 9.77
CA LYS A 35 -3.07 -12.13 10.55
C LYS A 35 -3.41 -10.86 11.33
N ALA A 36 -4.67 -10.67 11.69
CA ALA A 36 -5.22 -9.42 12.23
C ALA A 36 -4.41 -8.79 13.38
N MET A 37 -3.90 -9.57 14.34
CA MET A 37 -3.11 -9.05 15.46
C MET A 37 -1.75 -8.53 15.01
N ILE A 38 -1.03 -9.30 14.19
CA ILE A 38 0.29 -8.91 13.66
C ILE A 38 0.15 -7.74 12.68
N ALA A 39 -0.92 -7.73 11.89
CA ALA A 39 -1.24 -6.62 10.98
C ALA A 39 -1.42 -5.29 11.74
N LYS A 40 -2.12 -5.30 12.89
CA LYS A 40 -2.26 -4.11 13.74
C LYS A 40 -0.92 -3.65 14.31
N ALA A 41 -0.04 -4.57 14.72
CA ALA A 41 1.30 -4.22 15.19
C ALA A 41 2.12 -3.51 14.09
N TRP A 42 2.12 -4.02 12.85
CA TRP A 42 2.77 -3.37 11.71
C TRP A 42 2.20 -1.99 11.39
N LEU A 43 0.88 -1.83 11.53
CA LEU A 43 0.22 -0.54 11.34
C LEU A 43 0.66 0.48 12.39
N VAL A 44 0.69 0.08 13.68
CA VAL A 44 1.14 0.93 14.79
C VAL A 44 2.60 1.34 14.61
N LEU A 45 3.47 0.39 14.26
CA LEU A 45 4.88 0.68 13.96
C LEU A 45 5.03 1.66 12.79
N GLY A 46 4.23 1.49 11.73
CA GLY A 46 4.19 2.42 10.61
C GLY A 46 3.75 3.82 11.02
N ALA A 47 2.73 3.91 11.87
CA ALA A 47 2.22 5.18 12.37
C ALA A 47 3.22 5.91 13.27
N ILE A 48 3.88 5.18 14.18
CA ILE A 48 4.93 5.72 15.04
C ILE A 48 6.11 6.19 14.18
N SER A 49 6.54 5.38 13.20
CA SER A 49 7.64 5.76 12.30
C SER A 49 7.33 7.03 11.52
N MET A 50 6.16 7.10 10.86
CA MET A 50 5.75 8.26 10.07
C MET A 50 5.57 9.49 10.96
N GLY A 51 4.78 9.38 12.04
CA GLY A 51 4.46 10.50 12.91
C GLY A 51 5.70 11.06 13.62
N SER A 52 6.56 10.18 14.14
CA SER A 52 7.84 10.63 14.77
C SER A 52 8.79 11.23 13.72
N GLY A 53 8.78 10.74 12.48
CA GLY A 53 9.57 11.34 11.41
C GLY A 53 9.09 12.71 11.00
N ILE A 54 7.77 12.94 10.89
CA ILE A 54 7.17 14.25 10.62
C ILE A 54 7.53 15.23 11.73
N TRP A 55 7.37 14.82 12.97
CA TRP A 55 7.69 15.60 14.16
C TRP A 55 9.19 15.92 14.26
N ALA A 56 10.07 14.92 14.10
CA ALA A 56 11.51 15.11 14.15
C ALA A 56 12.02 16.04 13.04
N MET A 57 11.49 15.89 11.81
CA MET A 57 11.84 16.79 10.71
C MET A 57 11.49 18.24 11.07
N HIS A 58 10.28 18.49 11.58
CA HIS A 58 9.86 19.83 11.99
C HIS A 58 10.80 20.43 13.03
N PHE A 59 11.04 19.73 14.14
CA PHE A 59 11.84 20.27 15.24
C PHE A 59 13.34 20.35 14.95
N ILE A 60 13.89 19.46 14.10
CA ILE A 60 15.27 19.61 13.62
C ILE A 60 15.41 20.89 12.77
N ASN A 61 14.41 21.19 11.94
CA ASN A 61 14.41 22.46 11.20
C ASN A 61 14.20 23.68 12.10
N MET A 62 13.42 23.52 13.18
CA MET A 62 13.30 24.58 14.18
C MET A 62 14.63 24.81 14.92
N LEU A 63 15.43 23.77 15.16
CA LEU A 63 16.81 23.92 15.69
C LEU A 63 17.79 24.46 14.64
N ALA A 64 17.55 24.20 13.35
CA ALA A 64 18.32 24.76 12.26
C ALA A 64 18.04 26.26 12.06
N PHE A 65 16.85 26.72 12.46
CA PHE A 65 16.42 28.11 12.33
C PHE A 65 16.83 28.95 13.54
N SER A 66 17.77 29.84 13.35
CA SER A 66 18.31 30.71 14.42
C SER A 66 17.64 32.09 14.36
N LEU A 67 17.02 32.48 15.47
CA LEU A 67 16.54 33.84 15.72
C LEU A 67 17.55 34.61 16.55
N PRO A 68 17.56 35.97 16.51
CA PRO A 68 18.40 36.81 17.35
C PRO A 68 18.10 36.69 18.85
N THR A 69 16.93 36.14 19.20
CA THR A 69 16.49 35.94 20.60
C THR A 69 16.62 34.45 20.98
N PRO A 70 16.99 34.14 22.25
CA PRO A 70 17.00 32.77 22.72
C PRO A 70 15.62 32.12 22.57
N THR A 71 15.58 30.88 22.05
CA THR A 71 14.36 30.11 21.85
C THR A 71 14.34 28.88 22.73
N GLY A 72 13.15 28.50 23.20
CA GLY A 72 12.87 27.26 23.91
C GLY A 72 11.52 26.73 23.49
N TYR A 73 11.14 25.54 23.98
CA TYR A 73 9.92 24.87 23.59
C TYR A 73 9.11 24.41 24.80
N GLY A 74 7.82 24.70 24.82
CA GLY A 74 6.89 24.22 25.83
C GLY A 74 6.68 22.72 25.68
N LEU A 75 6.79 21.96 26.78
CA LEU A 75 6.71 20.50 26.75
C LEU A 75 5.32 20.03 26.30
N ASP A 76 4.26 20.68 26.78
CA ASP A 76 2.87 20.30 26.52
C ASP A 76 2.55 20.36 25.01
N ASP A 77 2.84 21.49 24.36
CA ASP A 77 2.61 21.68 22.93
C ASP A 77 3.53 20.80 22.09
N THR A 78 4.76 20.56 22.54
CA THR A 78 5.72 19.67 21.88
C THR A 78 5.23 18.22 21.87
N VAL A 79 4.74 17.72 23.02
CA VAL A 79 4.16 16.37 23.11
C VAL A 79 2.84 16.29 22.35
N LEU A 80 1.98 17.31 22.45
CA LEU A 80 0.72 17.37 21.72
C LEU A 80 0.96 17.29 20.21
N SER A 81 1.93 18.04 19.68
CA SER A 81 2.28 18.00 18.26
C SER A 81 2.74 16.61 17.80
N TRP A 82 3.50 15.88 18.63
CA TRP A 82 3.89 14.50 18.38
C TRP A 82 2.68 13.54 18.36
N LEU A 83 1.78 13.66 19.33
CA LEU A 83 0.57 12.85 19.40
C LEU A 83 -0.33 13.08 18.18
N ILE A 84 -0.48 14.34 17.73
CA ILE A 84 -1.20 14.67 16.49
C ILE A 84 -0.56 13.95 15.31
N ALA A 85 0.76 14.05 15.14
CA ALA A 85 1.46 13.43 14.03
C ALA A 85 1.29 11.90 13.98
N VAL A 86 1.44 11.22 15.13
CA VAL A 86 1.28 9.76 15.22
C VAL A 86 -0.16 9.33 14.99
N SER A 87 -1.13 10.02 15.59
CA SER A 87 -2.56 9.68 15.46
C SER A 87 -3.06 9.81 14.03
N ILE A 88 -2.69 10.90 13.37
CA ILE A 88 -3.08 11.16 11.97
C ILE A 88 -2.36 10.20 11.02
N SER A 89 -1.10 9.89 11.28
CA SER A 89 -0.36 8.87 10.52
C SER A 89 -1.02 7.50 10.66
N TRP A 90 -1.43 7.12 11.87
CA TRP A 90 -2.18 5.87 12.08
C TRP A 90 -3.48 5.84 11.29
N LEU A 91 -4.29 6.89 11.36
CA LEU A 91 -5.56 6.96 10.65
C LEU A 91 -5.40 6.90 9.14
N GLY A 92 -4.47 7.67 8.58
CA GLY A 92 -4.19 7.69 7.14
C GLY A 92 -3.68 6.35 6.63
N LEU A 93 -2.75 5.72 7.35
CA LEU A 93 -2.18 4.42 6.98
C LEU A 93 -3.18 3.27 7.17
N ASP A 94 -4.01 3.29 8.22
CA ASP A 94 -5.08 2.29 8.42
C ASP A 94 -6.07 2.31 7.26
N ILE A 95 -6.56 3.49 6.88
CA ILE A 95 -7.47 3.63 5.75
C ILE A 95 -6.79 3.13 4.47
N ALA A 96 -5.55 3.54 4.19
CA ALA A 96 -4.83 3.17 2.96
C ALA A 96 -4.50 1.66 2.89
N SER A 97 -4.41 0.96 4.02
CA SER A 97 -4.10 -0.48 4.07
C SER A 97 -5.29 -1.39 3.80
N ARG A 98 -6.51 -0.88 3.81
CA ARG A 98 -7.73 -1.70 3.67
C ARG A 98 -7.94 -2.21 2.26
N PRO A 99 -8.19 -3.51 2.04
CA PRO A 99 -8.43 -4.06 0.72
C PRO A 99 -9.77 -3.57 0.13
N GLY A 100 -9.83 -3.37 -1.19
CA GLY A 100 -11.05 -2.98 -1.88
C GLY A 100 -11.51 -1.55 -1.62
N LEU A 101 -10.63 -0.67 -1.17
CA LEU A 101 -10.94 0.72 -0.86
C LEU A 101 -11.41 1.49 -2.11
N LYS A 102 -12.47 2.27 -1.96
CA LYS A 102 -12.90 3.21 -2.99
C LYS A 102 -11.97 4.42 -3.03
N VAL A 103 -11.69 4.95 -4.22
CA VAL A 103 -10.81 6.12 -4.44
C VAL A 103 -11.22 7.31 -3.56
N GLN A 104 -12.52 7.55 -3.39
CA GLN A 104 -13.05 8.63 -2.53
C GLN A 104 -12.57 8.52 -1.08
N ARG A 105 -12.56 7.31 -0.49
CA ARG A 105 -12.08 7.11 0.88
C ARG A 105 -10.56 7.31 0.99
N LEU A 106 -9.84 6.92 -0.05
CA LEU A 106 -8.39 7.14 -0.13
C LEU A 106 -8.06 8.63 -0.22
N MET A 107 -8.83 9.39 -1.01
CA MET A 107 -8.69 10.85 -1.07
C MET A 107 -9.00 11.49 0.28
N ALA A 108 -10.07 11.06 0.95
CA ALA A 108 -10.40 11.56 2.30
C ALA A 108 -9.27 11.28 3.30
N ALA A 109 -8.66 10.07 3.25
CA ALA A 109 -7.51 9.73 4.09
C ALA A 109 -6.32 10.66 3.83
N GLY A 110 -6.04 10.97 2.56
CA GLY A 110 -4.96 11.90 2.18
C GLY A 110 -5.22 13.33 2.67
N VAL A 111 -6.47 13.80 2.55
CA VAL A 111 -6.88 15.11 3.08
C VAL A 111 -6.69 15.16 4.61
N ILE A 112 -7.18 14.16 5.33
CA ILE A 112 -7.05 14.06 6.80
C ILE A 112 -5.57 14.02 7.19
N MET A 113 -4.76 13.22 6.48
CA MET A 113 -3.32 13.12 6.76
C MET A 113 -2.60 14.43 6.49
N GLY A 114 -2.90 15.12 5.37
CA GLY A 114 -2.30 16.41 5.06
C GLY A 114 -2.68 17.50 6.06
N LEU A 115 -3.96 17.57 6.44
CA LEU A 115 -4.41 18.48 7.50
C LEU A 115 -3.71 18.19 8.83
N GLY A 116 -3.46 16.92 9.15
CA GLY A 116 -2.75 16.54 10.37
C GLY A 116 -1.28 16.92 10.35
N VAL A 117 -0.59 16.82 9.20
CA VAL A 117 0.79 17.32 9.05
C VAL A 117 0.85 18.82 9.28
N ALA A 118 -0.07 19.58 8.70
CA ALA A 118 -0.18 21.02 8.93
C ALA A 118 -0.50 21.35 10.40
N ALA A 119 -1.45 20.63 11.00
CA ALA A 119 -1.81 20.80 12.42
C ALA A 119 -0.61 20.54 13.33
N MET A 120 0.17 19.49 13.08
CA MET A 120 1.42 19.22 13.81
C MET A 120 2.41 20.40 13.68
N HIS A 121 2.59 20.91 12.44
CA HIS A 121 3.52 22.02 12.20
C HIS A 121 3.11 23.26 12.99
N TYR A 122 1.85 23.70 12.89
CA TYR A 122 1.42 24.93 13.58
C TYR A 122 1.32 24.77 15.10
N THR A 123 1.00 23.57 15.62
CA THR A 123 1.10 23.27 17.06
C THR A 123 2.57 23.28 17.52
N GLY A 124 3.49 22.75 16.69
CA GLY A 124 4.92 22.81 16.97
C GLY A 124 5.47 24.25 16.96
N MET A 125 4.97 25.12 16.09
CA MET A 125 5.30 26.55 16.09
C MET A 125 4.77 27.24 17.35
N HIS A 126 3.57 26.88 17.83
CA HIS A 126 3.00 27.39 19.07
C HIS A 126 3.84 27.03 20.31
N ALA A 127 4.55 25.87 20.26
CA ALA A 127 5.42 25.44 21.38
C ALA A 127 6.52 26.43 21.72
N MET A 128 6.91 27.34 20.83
CA MET A 128 7.86 28.44 21.15
C MET A 128 7.28 29.50 22.04
N GLN A 129 5.95 29.61 22.17
CA GLN A 129 5.24 30.59 23.02
C GLN A 129 5.83 32.02 22.93
N MET A 130 5.90 32.53 21.70
CA MET A 130 6.44 33.87 21.42
C MET A 130 5.46 34.95 21.86
N PHE A 131 6.00 36.02 22.45
CA PHE A 131 5.21 37.22 22.79
C PHE A 131 5.87 38.47 22.22
N PRO A 132 5.19 39.28 21.37
CA PRO A 132 3.86 39.00 20.77
C PRO A 132 3.80 37.70 19.95
N ALA A 133 2.58 37.15 19.83
CA ALA A 133 2.38 35.90 19.13
C ALA A 133 2.79 35.95 17.65
N ILE A 134 3.22 34.82 17.11
CA ILE A 134 3.56 34.68 15.68
C ILE A 134 2.31 34.99 14.84
N THR A 135 2.43 35.87 13.88
CA THR A 135 1.40 36.12 12.87
C THR A 135 1.75 35.38 11.59
N TYR A 136 0.75 35.09 10.78
CA TYR A 136 0.95 34.30 9.57
C TYR A 136 0.34 35.00 8.36
N ASP A 137 1.12 35.09 7.29
CA ASP A 137 0.61 35.46 5.96
C ASP A 137 -0.40 34.42 5.49
N LYS A 138 -1.65 34.82 5.28
CA LYS A 138 -2.76 33.92 4.99
C LYS A 138 -2.59 33.16 3.66
N PRO A 139 -2.20 33.74 2.55
CA PRO A 139 -1.93 33.06 1.29
C PRO A 139 -0.88 31.96 1.44
N LEU A 140 0.25 32.22 2.07
CA LEU A 140 1.32 31.24 2.27
C LEU A 140 0.91 30.13 3.24
N LEU A 141 0.16 30.47 4.30
CA LEU A 141 -0.41 29.49 5.22
C LEU A 141 -1.34 28.54 4.49
N LEU A 142 -2.28 29.04 3.70
CA LEU A 142 -3.18 28.19 2.90
C LEU A 142 -2.43 27.33 1.87
N LEU A 143 -1.39 27.89 1.24
CA LEU A 143 -0.55 27.14 0.31
C LEU A 143 0.19 26.00 1.02
N SER A 144 0.71 26.20 2.22
CA SER A 144 1.38 25.15 3.01
C SER A 144 0.43 23.98 3.31
N ILE A 145 -0.80 24.28 3.69
CA ILE A 145 -1.84 23.26 3.92
C ILE A 145 -2.19 22.52 2.63
N LEU A 146 -2.35 23.24 1.53
CA LEU A 146 -2.67 22.65 0.24
C LEU A 146 -1.57 21.69 -0.24
N VAL A 147 -0.31 22.10 -0.14
CA VAL A 147 0.85 21.26 -0.51
C VAL A 147 0.87 19.98 0.31
N SER A 148 0.60 20.06 1.62
CA SER A 148 0.50 18.91 2.50
C SER A 148 -0.58 17.93 2.06
N ILE A 149 -1.78 18.43 1.78
CA ILE A 149 -2.91 17.62 1.35
C ILE A 149 -2.61 16.92 0.01
N VAL A 150 -2.14 17.67 -0.98
CA VAL A 150 -1.85 17.14 -2.32
C VAL A 150 -0.79 16.04 -2.25
N ALA A 151 0.31 16.30 -1.54
CA ALA A 151 1.39 15.33 -1.39
C ALA A 151 0.92 14.06 -0.66
N ALA A 152 0.14 14.19 0.42
CA ALA A 152 -0.41 13.07 1.17
C ALA A 152 -1.36 12.22 0.31
N VAL A 153 -2.25 12.84 -0.46
CA VAL A 153 -3.16 12.14 -1.38
C VAL A 153 -2.37 11.35 -2.42
N ILE A 154 -1.38 11.98 -3.06
CA ILE A 154 -0.55 11.32 -4.08
C ILE A 154 0.24 10.15 -3.47
N ALA A 155 0.90 10.35 -2.33
CA ALA A 155 1.70 9.33 -1.67
C ALA A 155 0.86 8.13 -1.23
N LEU A 156 -0.31 8.35 -0.62
CA LEU A 156 -1.21 7.28 -0.22
C LEU A 156 -1.83 6.56 -1.43
N PHE A 157 -2.12 7.27 -2.51
CA PHE A 157 -2.60 6.65 -3.75
C PHE A 157 -1.54 5.71 -4.36
N MET A 158 -0.29 6.15 -4.39
CA MET A 158 0.83 5.32 -4.86
C MET A 158 1.05 4.10 -3.96
N LEU A 159 0.98 4.28 -2.64
CA LEU A 159 1.07 3.20 -1.66
C LEU A 159 -0.04 2.16 -1.86
N PHE A 160 -1.29 2.62 -1.99
CA PHE A 160 -2.46 1.76 -2.22
C PHE A 160 -2.32 0.95 -3.52
N LYS A 161 -1.92 1.60 -4.62
CA LYS A 161 -1.69 0.94 -5.90
C LYS A 161 -0.62 -0.15 -5.79
N THR A 162 0.48 0.14 -5.10
CA THR A 162 1.60 -0.80 -4.90
C THR A 162 1.21 -1.97 -4.00
N SER A 163 0.42 -1.75 -2.97
CA SER A 163 -0.03 -2.80 -2.04
C SER A 163 -1.02 -3.78 -2.68
N ASN A 164 -1.84 -3.31 -3.62
CA ASN A 164 -2.83 -4.15 -4.31
C ASN A 164 -2.29 -4.87 -5.56
N GLN A 165 -1.14 -4.48 -6.08
CA GLN A 165 -0.50 -5.08 -7.25
C GLN A 165 0.98 -5.35 -6.95
N PRO A 166 1.32 -6.36 -6.14
CA PRO A 166 2.70 -6.71 -5.86
C PRO A 166 3.39 -7.18 -7.16
N GLY A 167 4.43 -6.48 -7.55
CA GLY A 167 5.20 -6.74 -8.77
C GLY A 167 6.69 -6.44 -8.57
N GLN A 168 7.49 -6.63 -9.63
CA GLN A 168 8.96 -6.42 -9.60
C GLN A 168 9.41 -5.01 -9.16
N ASN A 169 8.53 -4.01 -9.20
CA ASN A 169 8.84 -2.61 -8.91
C ASN A 169 8.31 -2.11 -7.55
N THR A 170 7.97 -3.01 -6.63
CA THR A 170 7.36 -2.64 -5.33
C THR A 170 8.23 -1.68 -4.51
N LEU A 171 9.54 -1.94 -4.41
CA LEU A 171 10.47 -1.07 -3.66
C LEU A 171 10.61 0.30 -4.33
N ARG A 172 10.77 0.34 -5.64
CA ARG A 172 10.84 1.60 -6.39
C ARG A 172 9.60 2.47 -6.17
N ASN A 173 8.42 1.88 -6.25
CA ASN A 173 7.16 2.61 -6.07
C ASN A 173 6.99 3.13 -4.63
N ARG A 174 7.43 2.35 -3.63
CA ARG A 174 7.46 2.79 -2.23
C ARG A 174 8.43 3.94 -2.02
N LEU A 175 9.62 3.86 -2.64
CA LEU A 175 10.61 4.93 -2.58
C LEU A 175 10.08 6.23 -3.20
N ILE A 176 9.47 6.17 -4.38
CA ILE A 176 8.85 7.34 -5.02
C ILE A 176 7.74 7.91 -4.14
N ALA A 177 6.86 7.07 -3.57
CA ALA A 177 5.82 7.51 -2.65
C ALA A 177 6.40 8.17 -1.40
N ALA A 178 7.50 7.63 -0.84
CA ALA A 178 8.20 8.21 0.31
C ALA A 178 8.85 9.55 -0.04
N CYS A 179 9.44 9.70 -1.24
CA CYS A 179 9.96 10.98 -1.71
C CYS A 179 8.84 12.04 -1.84
N VAL A 180 7.68 11.67 -2.39
CA VAL A 180 6.53 12.58 -2.50
C VAL A 180 6.03 12.98 -1.12
N MET A 181 5.92 12.03 -0.19
CA MET A 181 5.50 12.32 1.19
C MET A 181 6.50 13.23 1.89
N ALA A 182 7.80 12.93 1.83
CA ALA A 182 8.85 13.75 2.42
C ALA A 182 8.86 15.18 1.82
N ALA A 183 8.70 15.31 0.50
CA ALA A 183 8.57 16.60 -0.15
C ALA A 183 7.35 17.39 0.35
N GLY A 184 6.22 16.72 0.58
CA GLY A 184 5.03 17.34 1.16
C GLY A 184 5.24 17.81 2.60
N ILE A 185 5.88 16.98 3.43
CA ILE A 185 6.20 17.31 4.83
C ILE A 185 7.15 18.52 4.87
N CYS A 186 8.24 18.48 4.09
CA CYS A 186 9.19 19.59 3.98
C CYS A 186 8.54 20.86 3.40
N GLY A 187 7.74 20.71 2.35
CA GLY A 187 7.02 21.82 1.72
C GLY A 187 6.07 22.50 2.70
N THR A 188 5.33 21.74 3.50
CA THR A 188 4.46 22.29 4.57
C THR A 188 5.27 23.10 5.56
N HIS A 189 6.41 22.54 6.03
CA HIS A 189 7.26 23.23 7.01
C HIS A 189 7.85 24.52 6.44
N TYR A 190 8.51 24.48 5.28
CA TYR A 190 9.18 25.65 4.73
C TYR A 190 8.20 26.74 4.27
N LEU A 191 7.05 26.36 3.69
CA LEU A 191 6.00 27.33 3.37
C LEU A 191 5.37 27.92 4.65
N GLY A 192 5.17 27.07 5.68
CA GLY A 192 4.69 27.53 6.97
C GLY A 192 5.67 28.49 7.67
N MET A 193 6.98 28.23 7.58
CA MET A 193 8.02 29.14 8.07
C MET A 193 8.09 30.42 7.25
N ALA A 194 7.90 30.35 5.94
CA ALA A 194 7.83 31.54 5.09
C ALA A 194 6.57 32.38 5.36
N ALA A 195 5.48 31.73 5.80
CA ALA A 195 4.26 32.42 6.24
C ALA A 195 4.41 33.08 7.64
N ALA A 196 5.34 32.59 8.46
CA ALA A 196 5.48 33.02 9.84
C ALA A 196 6.20 34.39 9.94
N GLU A 197 5.53 35.36 10.51
CA GLU A 197 6.04 36.70 10.76
C GLU A 197 6.39 36.87 12.25
N PHE A 198 7.69 37.02 12.54
CA PHE A 198 8.19 37.22 13.88
C PHE A 198 8.33 38.72 14.17
N HIS A 199 7.69 39.19 15.23
CA HIS A 199 7.79 40.58 15.62
C HIS A 199 9.23 40.96 16.01
N PRO A 200 9.76 42.15 15.68
CA PRO A 200 11.15 42.55 15.94
C PRO A 200 11.58 42.45 17.40
N TYR A 201 10.65 42.62 18.34
CA TYR A 201 10.90 42.61 19.79
C TYR A 201 10.26 41.39 20.49
N ALA A 202 9.96 40.33 19.72
CA ALA A 202 9.37 39.14 20.32
C ALA A 202 10.35 38.42 21.24
N VAL A 203 9.85 38.00 22.39
CA VAL A 203 10.57 37.21 23.39
C VAL A 203 9.91 35.84 23.52
N CYS A 204 10.70 34.82 23.80
CA CYS A 204 10.20 33.45 23.99
C CYS A 204 9.97 33.19 25.48
N ALA A 205 8.74 32.84 25.87
CA ALA A 205 8.38 32.57 27.26
C ALA A 205 8.91 31.23 27.79
N THR A 206 9.27 30.31 26.89
CA THR A 206 9.66 28.93 27.20
C THR A 206 11.17 28.67 27.24
N VAL A 207 12.01 29.70 27.21
CA VAL A 207 13.48 29.54 27.22
C VAL A 207 14.00 28.68 28.37
N SER A 208 13.32 28.72 29.54
CA SER A 208 13.69 27.95 30.74
C SER A 208 13.03 26.55 30.80
N ALA A 209 12.05 26.27 29.95
CA ALA A 209 11.29 25.02 30.03
C ALA A 209 12.05 23.82 29.43
N LEU A 210 12.46 23.92 28.17
CA LEU A 210 13.30 22.94 27.47
C LEU A 210 14.40 23.69 26.73
N PRO A 211 15.63 23.75 27.28
CA PRO A 211 16.76 24.31 26.58
C PRO A 211 16.98 23.66 25.23
N ALA A 212 17.26 24.43 24.18
CA ALA A 212 17.45 23.92 22.81
C ALA A 212 18.51 22.81 22.74
N SER A 213 19.54 22.86 23.60
CA SER A 213 20.57 21.80 23.67
C SER A 213 20.05 20.44 24.16
N LEU A 214 19.24 20.42 25.22
CA LEU A 214 18.62 19.21 25.74
C LEU A 214 17.60 18.66 24.72
N PHE A 215 16.84 19.56 24.12
CA PHE A 215 15.86 19.19 23.09
C PHE A 215 16.54 18.59 21.85
N ALA A 216 17.67 19.16 21.42
CA ALA A 216 18.48 18.61 20.33
C ALA A 216 18.95 17.18 20.62
N ILE A 217 19.37 16.87 21.87
CA ILE A 217 19.78 15.53 22.28
C ILE A 217 18.60 14.54 22.20
N ILE A 218 17.43 14.93 22.70
CA ILE A 218 16.21 14.09 22.65
C ILE A 218 15.84 13.74 21.20
N ILE A 219 15.85 14.75 20.33
CA ILE A 219 15.54 14.54 18.89
C ILE A 219 16.62 13.68 18.22
N ALA A 220 17.91 13.92 18.51
CA ALA A 220 19.00 13.16 17.92
C ALA A 220 18.94 11.69 18.32
N LEU A 221 18.70 11.38 19.59
CA LEU A 221 18.54 10.00 20.07
C LEU A 221 17.28 9.34 19.49
N GLY A 222 16.15 10.04 19.50
CA GLY A 222 14.89 9.52 18.96
C GLY A 222 14.96 9.26 17.45
N SER A 223 15.53 10.16 16.67
CA SER A 223 15.69 10.00 15.23
C SER A 223 16.73 8.92 14.88
N SER A 224 17.82 8.81 15.65
CA SER A 224 18.82 7.75 15.47
C SER A 224 18.22 6.36 15.76
N ALA A 225 17.43 6.22 16.83
CA ALA A 225 16.70 4.99 17.15
C ALA A 225 15.70 4.63 16.04
N LEU A 226 15.00 5.62 15.50
CA LEU A 226 14.06 5.43 14.38
C LEU A 226 14.79 4.93 13.14
N ILE A 227 15.91 5.55 12.77
CA ILE A 227 16.71 5.16 11.60
C ILE A 227 17.26 3.74 11.77
N LEU A 228 17.81 3.42 12.95
CA LEU A 228 18.32 2.09 13.24
C LEU A 228 17.22 1.03 13.15
N PHE A 229 16.08 1.29 13.76
CA PHE A 229 14.93 0.40 13.71
C PHE A 229 14.40 0.21 12.28
N ALA A 230 14.26 1.28 11.51
CA ALA A 230 13.87 1.23 10.11
C ALA A 230 14.87 0.44 9.25
N SER A 231 16.18 0.60 9.53
CA SER A 231 17.25 -0.12 8.82
C SER A 231 17.22 -1.62 9.11
N ILE A 232 17.06 -2.02 10.37
CA ILE A 232 16.93 -3.43 10.78
C ILE A 232 15.73 -4.08 10.06
N LEU A 233 14.61 -3.38 10.02
CA LEU A 233 13.42 -3.90 9.38
C LEU A 233 13.51 -3.94 7.86
N ALA A 234 14.20 -2.99 7.23
CA ALA A 234 14.51 -3.04 5.81
C ALA A 234 15.37 -4.26 5.46
N ILE A 235 16.38 -4.56 6.28
CA ILE A 235 17.22 -5.76 6.13
C ILE A 235 16.38 -7.05 6.28
N MET A 236 15.50 -7.11 7.28
CA MET A 236 14.60 -8.26 7.47
C MET A 236 13.60 -8.42 6.32
N ASP A 237 13.18 -7.33 5.68
CA ASP A 237 12.27 -7.37 4.52
C ASP A 237 12.96 -7.95 3.28
N THR A 238 14.23 -7.60 3.05
CA THR A 238 15.01 -8.13 1.93
C THR A 238 15.28 -9.63 2.06
N GLN A 239 15.42 -10.15 3.28
CA GLN A 239 15.62 -11.58 3.51
C GLN A 239 14.36 -12.43 3.26
N GLN A 240 13.16 -11.87 3.38
CA GLN A 240 11.92 -12.58 3.06
C GLN A 240 11.61 -12.65 1.54
N ASP A 241 12.27 -11.85 0.74
CA ASP A 241 12.24 -11.92 -0.71
C ASP A 241 13.31 -12.89 -1.28
N ASP A 242 13.75 -13.86 -0.48
CA ASP A 242 14.75 -14.87 -0.84
C ASP A 242 14.37 -15.54 -2.18
N PRO A 243 15.29 -15.58 -3.16
CA PRO A 243 15.07 -16.27 -4.43
C PRO A 243 14.65 -17.75 -4.26
N ALA A 244 15.04 -18.39 -3.16
CA ALA A 244 14.62 -19.74 -2.82
C ALA A 244 13.10 -19.83 -2.54
N SER A 245 12.52 -18.89 -1.83
CA SER A 245 11.08 -18.86 -1.59
C SER A 245 10.27 -18.54 -2.86
N ARG A 246 10.82 -17.72 -3.77
CA ARG A 246 10.23 -17.48 -5.10
C ARG A 246 10.31 -18.73 -5.98
N LEU A 247 11.44 -19.42 -5.97
CA LEU A 247 11.63 -20.67 -6.71
C LEU A 247 10.69 -21.77 -6.19
N LEU A 248 10.53 -21.89 -4.87
CA LEU A 248 9.57 -22.81 -4.26
C LEU A 248 8.14 -22.48 -4.64
N ALA A 249 7.75 -21.20 -4.59
CA ALA A 249 6.41 -20.76 -5.00
C ALA A 249 6.14 -21.00 -6.49
N ASP A 250 7.11 -20.70 -7.38
CA ASP A 250 7.02 -20.98 -8.83
C ASP A 250 6.96 -22.49 -9.10
N THR A 251 7.78 -23.28 -8.41
CA THR A 251 7.77 -24.74 -8.51
C THR A 251 6.45 -25.32 -8.02
N GLN A 252 5.92 -24.81 -6.93
CA GLN A 252 4.63 -25.24 -6.39
C GLN A 252 3.46 -24.83 -7.29
N GLU A 253 3.53 -23.65 -7.92
CA GLU A 253 2.57 -23.23 -8.94
C GLU A 253 2.66 -24.10 -10.20
N ARG A 254 3.87 -24.45 -10.66
CA ARG A 254 4.09 -25.39 -11.78
C ARG A 254 3.56 -26.77 -11.48
N LEU A 255 3.84 -27.31 -10.29
CA LEU A 255 3.27 -28.58 -9.83
C LEU A 255 1.75 -28.54 -9.76
N THR A 256 1.17 -27.44 -9.27
CA THR A 256 -0.28 -27.24 -9.22
C THR A 256 -0.87 -27.15 -10.63
N ARG A 257 -0.19 -26.49 -11.57
CA ARG A 257 -0.61 -26.42 -12.99
C ARG A 257 -0.51 -27.79 -13.67
N MET A 258 0.54 -28.57 -13.42
CA MET A 258 0.67 -29.94 -13.96
C MET A 258 -0.41 -30.87 -13.39
N ASN A 259 -0.75 -30.74 -12.11
CA ASN A 259 -1.85 -31.48 -11.47
C ASN A 259 -3.26 -31.04 -11.91
N MET A 260 -3.39 -30.01 -12.75
CA MET A 260 -4.68 -29.54 -13.27
C MET A 260 -5.11 -30.26 -14.55
N LEU A 261 -4.25 -31.08 -15.12
CA LEU A 261 -4.52 -31.85 -16.31
C LEU A 261 -4.75 -33.35 -15.97
N ASP A 262 -5.62 -34.02 -16.70
CA ASP A 262 -5.78 -35.47 -16.64
C ASP A 262 -4.62 -36.15 -17.37
N VAL A 263 -3.97 -37.12 -16.71
CA VAL A 263 -2.76 -37.81 -17.21
C VAL A 263 -2.97 -38.50 -18.54
N ILE A 264 -4.19 -39.01 -18.81
CA ILE A 264 -4.50 -39.80 -20.01
C ILE A 264 -4.91 -38.90 -21.17
N THR A 265 -5.77 -37.91 -20.90
CA THR A 265 -6.40 -37.10 -21.94
C THR A 265 -5.72 -35.74 -22.15
N GLN A 266 -4.86 -35.33 -21.23
CA GLN A 266 -4.23 -33.99 -21.20
C GLN A 266 -5.27 -32.86 -21.18
N LEU A 267 -6.51 -33.16 -20.82
CA LEU A 267 -7.58 -32.18 -20.63
C LEU A 267 -7.62 -31.72 -19.18
N PRO A 268 -8.18 -30.54 -18.93
CA PRO A 268 -8.40 -30.05 -17.57
C PRO A 268 -9.16 -31.07 -16.71
N ASN A 269 -8.63 -31.38 -15.53
CA ASN A 269 -9.24 -32.34 -14.61
C ASN A 269 -10.39 -31.70 -13.79
N ARG A 270 -10.99 -32.50 -12.90
CA ARG A 270 -12.09 -32.07 -12.02
C ARG A 270 -11.73 -30.85 -11.17
N GLN A 271 -10.50 -30.78 -10.67
CA GLN A 271 -10.06 -29.72 -9.78
C GLN A 271 -9.97 -28.37 -10.51
N TYR A 272 -9.46 -28.38 -11.73
CA TYR A 272 -9.49 -27.24 -12.64
C TYR A 272 -10.91 -26.77 -12.95
N PHE A 273 -11.82 -27.72 -13.25
CA PHE A 273 -13.22 -27.41 -13.51
C PHE A 273 -13.90 -26.71 -12.33
N LEU A 274 -13.82 -27.27 -11.13
CA LEU A 274 -14.45 -26.71 -9.93
C LEU A 274 -13.96 -25.30 -9.63
N ARG A 275 -12.66 -25.06 -9.82
CA ARG A 275 -12.07 -23.72 -9.66
C ARG A 275 -12.64 -22.71 -10.67
N HIS A 276 -12.73 -23.09 -11.94
CA HIS A 276 -13.28 -22.23 -13.00
C HIS A 276 -14.80 -22.06 -12.91
N LEU A 277 -15.51 -23.07 -12.46
CA LEU A 277 -16.93 -22.99 -12.16
C LEU A 277 -17.21 -21.94 -11.08
N GLY A 278 -16.44 -21.94 -9.99
CA GLY A 278 -16.56 -20.94 -8.94
C GLY A 278 -16.27 -19.51 -9.42
N ILE A 279 -15.32 -19.34 -10.35
CA ILE A 279 -15.06 -18.03 -11.00
C ILE A 279 -16.22 -17.64 -11.92
N GLY A 280 -16.74 -18.60 -12.69
CA GLY A 280 -17.89 -18.42 -13.58
C GLY A 280 -19.14 -17.97 -12.84
N ILE A 281 -19.49 -18.63 -11.74
CA ILE A 281 -20.63 -18.28 -10.89
C ILE A 281 -20.51 -16.83 -10.38
N ARG A 282 -19.38 -16.47 -9.78
CA ARG A 282 -19.17 -15.09 -9.28
C ARG A 282 -19.28 -14.04 -10.38
N ARG A 283 -18.86 -14.35 -11.59
CA ARG A 283 -18.92 -13.44 -12.73
C ARG A 283 -20.32 -13.28 -13.28
N THR A 284 -21.10 -14.38 -13.37
CA THR A 284 -22.49 -14.34 -13.83
C THR A 284 -23.39 -13.64 -12.84
N THR A 285 -23.22 -13.86 -11.53
CA THR A 285 -23.92 -13.11 -10.49
C THR A 285 -23.66 -11.60 -10.59
N ARG A 286 -22.42 -11.23 -10.95
CA ARG A 286 -22.07 -9.80 -11.08
C ARG A 286 -22.58 -9.12 -12.36
N LEU A 287 -22.75 -9.89 -13.44
CA LEU A 287 -23.12 -9.39 -14.77
C LEU A 287 -24.58 -9.69 -15.14
N GLY A 288 -25.34 -10.37 -14.29
CA GLY A 288 -26.71 -10.80 -14.59
C GLY A 288 -26.83 -11.83 -15.72
N ASN A 289 -25.75 -12.54 -16.07
CA ASN A 289 -25.74 -13.53 -17.13
C ASN A 289 -26.03 -14.96 -16.58
N ALA A 290 -26.52 -15.86 -17.41
CA ALA A 290 -26.70 -17.26 -17.05
C ALA A 290 -25.40 -18.08 -17.28
N LEU A 291 -25.17 -19.09 -16.44
CA LEU A 291 -24.11 -20.07 -16.57
C LEU A 291 -24.76 -21.45 -16.72
N ALA A 292 -24.42 -22.20 -17.79
CA ALA A 292 -24.86 -23.58 -17.98
C ALA A 292 -23.67 -24.52 -17.82
N VAL A 293 -23.93 -25.66 -17.19
CA VAL A 293 -22.99 -26.79 -17.06
C VAL A 293 -23.56 -28.00 -17.76
N ALA A 294 -22.81 -28.51 -18.74
CA ALA A 294 -23.19 -29.76 -19.44
C ALA A 294 -22.30 -30.92 -18.98
N VAL A 295 -22.91 -32.04 -18.70
CA VAL A 295 -22.22 -33.28 -18.36
C VAL A 295 -22.43 -34.26 -19.50
N ILE A 296 -21.33 -34.71 -20.14
CA ILE A 296 -21.35 -35.65 -21.22
C ILE A 296 -20.74 -36.97 -20.74
N LYS A 297 -21.49 -38.05 -20.77
CA LYS A 297 -21.07 -39.41 -20.41
C LYS A 297 -20.98 -40.27 -21.67
N LEU A 298 -19.88 -40.98 -21.82
CA LEU A 298 -19.72 -41.99 -22.86
C LEU A 298 -20.06 -43.37 -22.28
N ASP A 299 -21.05 -44.05 -22.88
CA ASP A 299 -21.42 -45.36 -22.45
C ASP A 299 -20.45 -46.41 -23.00
N ASN A 300 -20.32 -47.53 -22.29
CA ASN A 300 -19.51 -48.69 -22.63
C ASN A 300 -17.99 -48.47 -22.80
N LEU A 301 -17.42 -47.47 -22.15
CA LEU A 301 -15.97 -47.20 -22.22
C LEU A 301 -15.12 -48.35 -21.63
N LYS A 302 -15.65 -49.10 -20.66
CA LYS A 302 -14.98 -50.28 -20.06
C LYS A 302 -14.85 -51.43 -21.03
N GLY A 303 -15.85 -51.67 -21.87
CA GLY A 303 -15.82 -52.70 -22.90
C GLY A 303 -14.84 -52.40 -24.05
N LEU A 304 -14.67 -51.13 -24.36
CA LEU A 304 -13.68 -50.68 -25.37
C LEU A 304 -12.22 -50.70 -24.86
N ALA A 305 -12.01 -50.66 -23.57
CA ALA A 305 -10.65 -50.66 -22.97
C ALA A 305 -10.04 -52.07 -22.87
N SER A 306 -10.87 -53.12 -22.89
CA SER A 306 -10.43 -54.54 -22.79
C SER A 306 -10.00 -55.18 -24.12
N SER A 307 -10.31 -54.55 -25.24
CA SER A 307 -9.95 -55.04 -26.57
C SER A 307 -8.98 -54.10 -27.26
N TRP A 308 -7.69 -54.45 -27.32
CA TRP A 308 -6.61 -53.88 -28.19
C TRP A 308 -6.45 -52.34 -28.34
N VAL A 309 -7.06 -51.50 -27.52
CA VAL A 309 -7.45 -50.17 -27.94
C VAL A 309 -7.01 -49.04 -27.00
N SER A 310 -6.00 -49.26 -26.16
CA SER A 310 -5.43 -48.16 -25.37
C SER A 310 -5.00 -46.95 -26.23
N LEU A 311 -4.52 -47.21 -27.45
CA LEU A 311 -4.05 -46.16 -28.38
C LEU A 311 -5.21 -45.54 -29.18
N CYS A 312 -6.24 -46.32 -29.55
CA CYS A 312 -7.43 -45.83 -30.27
C CYS A 312 -8.34 -45.00 -29.37
N VAL A 313 -8.52 -45.36 -28.11
CA VAL A 313 -9.31 -44.57 -27.15
C VAL A 313 -8.66 -43.20 -26.91
N LYS A 314 -7.33 -43.16 -26.81
CA LYS A 314 -6.60 -41.85 -26.73
C LYS A 314 -6.81 -40.99 -27.97
N LYS A 315 -6.68 -41.59 -29.19
CA LYS A 315 -6.88 -40.86 -30.45
C LYS A 315 -8.35 -40.49 -30.69
N PHE A 316 -9.29 -41.36 -30.32
CA PHE A 316 -10.72 -41.11 -30.48
C PHE A 316 -11.22 -40.01 -29.55
N CYS A 317 -10.82 -40.04 -28.29
CA CYS A 317 -11.12 -38.95 -27.33
C CYS A 317 -10.51 -37.61 -27.79
N ALA A 318 -9.27 -37.61 -28.24
CA ALA A 318 -8.62 -36.41 -28.75
C ALA A 318 -9.27 -35.84 -30.04
N ARG A 319 -9.67 -36.73 -30.99
CA ARG A 319 -10.32 -36.33 -32.25
C ARG A 319 -11.76 -35.82 -32.07
N ARG A 320 -12.55 -36.41 -31.18
CA ARG A 320 -13.91 -35.92 -30.89
C ARG A 320 -13.92 -34.61 -30.13
N VAL A 321 -12.93 -34.41 -29.27
CA VAL A 321 -12.72 -33.12 -28.56
C VAL A 321 -12.33 -32.03 -29.54
N SER A 322 -11.45 -32.29 -30.53
CA SER A 322 -11.09 -31.31 -31.54
C SER A 322 -12.26 -30.98 -32.51
N ALA A 323 -13.23 -31.88 -32.69
CA ALA A 323 -14.44 -31.62 -33.48
C ALA A 323 -15.42 -30.65 -32.78
N CYS A 324 -15.41 -30.60 -31.44
CA CYS A 324 -16.17 -29.62 -30.66
C CYS A 324 -15.51 -28.22 -30.63
N ASN A 325 -14.30 -28.10 -31.14
CA ASN A 325 -13.52 -26.85 -31.09
C ASN A 325 -13.58 -26.06 -32.43
N ARG A 326 -14.53 -26.35 -33.33
CA ARG A 326 -14.69 -25.56 -34.55
C ARG A 326 -15.35 -24.21 -34.27
N PRO A 327 -14.82 -23.11 -34.80
CA PRO A 327 -15.21 -21.73 -34.43
C PRO A 327 -16.45 -21.29 -35.24
N TYR A 328 -17.65 -21.58 -34.79
CA TYR A 328 -18.84 -20.97 -35.40
C TYR A 328 -19.85 -20.36 -34.43
N VAL A 329 -19.52 -20.26 -33.17
CA VAL A 329 -20.19 -19.36 -32.18
C VAL A 329 -19.13 -18.99 -31.17
N ALA A 330 -19.12 -17.74 -30.71
CA ALA A 330 -18.19 -17.27 -29.67
C ALA A 330 -18.51 -17.89 -28.30
N VAL A 331 -18.36 -19.20 -28.20
CA VAL A 331 -18.56 -20.04 -27.02
C VAL A 331 -17.22 -20.66 -26.69
N THR A 332 -16.64 -20.28 -25.60
CA THR A 332 -15.39 -20.90 -25.12
C THR A 332 -15.75 -22.21 -24.42
N TRP A 333 -15.60 -23.33 -25.13
CA TRP A 333 -15.79 -24.68 -24.59
C TRP A 333 -14.53 -25.10 -23.83
N ARG A 334 -14.67 -25.53 -22.59
CA ARG A 334 -13.62 -26.26 -21.87
C ARG A 334 -14.15 -27.60 -21.40
N LEU A 335 -13.63 -28.69 -21.98
CA LEU A 335 -13.98 -30.05 -21.63
C LEU A 335 -13.11 -30.58 -20.48
N ILE A 336 -13.75 -31.19 -19.48
CA ILE A 336 -13.10 -31.78 -18.32
C ILE A 336 -13.63 -33.16 -18.06
N ARG A 337 -12.75 -34.15 -17.91
CA ARG A 337 -13.11 -35.57 -17.66
C ARG A 337 -13.06 -35.89 -16.16
N ILE A 338 -14.05 -36.67 -15.70
CA ILE A 338 -13.99 -37.41 -14.44
C ILE A 338 -14.22 -38.86 -14.74
N MET A 339 -13.20 -39.69 -14.58
CA MET A 339 -13.10 -41.15 -14.75
C MET A 339 -14.09 -41.89 -15.73
N THR A 340 -15.30 -41.44 -15.93
CA THR A 340 -16.31 -41.95 -16.87
C THR A 340 -17.25 -40.88 -17.42
N SER A 341 -17.02 -39.60 -17.07
CA SER A 341 -17.92 -38.51 -17.46
C SER A 341 -17.12 -37.30 -17.92
N PHE A 342 -17.59 -36.58 -18.92
CA PHE A 342 -17.05 -35.32 -19.40
C PHE A 342 -17.93 -34.16 -18.92
N TRP A 343 -17.32 -33.10 -18.42
CA TRP A 343 -18.01 -31.89 -17.99
C TRP A 343 -17.68 -30.77 -18.96
N CYS A 344 -18.67 -30.08 -19.46
CA CYS A 344 -18.50 -28.92 -20.33
C CYS A 344 -19.18 -27.70 -19.72
N CYS A 345 -18.44 -26.60 -19.63
CA CYS A 345 -18.94 -25.33 -19.13
C CYS A 345 -19.15 -24.37 -20.30
N LEU A 346 -20.39 -24.00 -20.55
CA LEU A 346 -20.81 -23.06 -21.59
C LEU A 346 -20.93 -21.65 -21.02
N ARG A 347 -20.28 -20.71 -21.66
CA ARG A 347 -20.46 -19.29 -21.36
C ARG A 347 -21.28 -18.65 -22.47
N THR A 348 -22.53 -18.32 -22.21
CA THR A 348 -23.36 -17.55 -23.13
C THR A 348 -23.19 -16.04 -22.90
N SER A 349 -22.66 -15.35 -23.90
CA SER A 349 -22.82 -13.91 -24.01
C SER A 349 -24.00 -13.63 -24.91
N ARG A 350 -25.14 -13.18 -24.36
CA ARG A 350 -26.41 -12.83 -25.03
C ARG A 350 -26.98 -13.92 -25.96
N MET A 351 -28.02 -14.55 -25.51
CA MET A 351 -28.89 -15.38 -26.36
C MET A 351 -29.69 -14.50 -27.31
N SER A 352 -29.35 -14.46 -28.59
CA SER A 352 -30.36 -14.25 -29.63
C SER A 352 -31.14 -15.58 -29.76
N ARG A 353 -32.45 -15.50 -29.52
CA ARG A 353 -33.35 -16.63 -29.71
C ARG A 353 -33.38 -17.01 -31.20
N THR A 354 -32.67 -18.02 -31.59
CA THR A 354 -33.00 -18.81 -32.76
C THR A 354 -32.61 -20.26 -32.48
N LEU A 355 -33.64 -21.03 -32.29
CA LEU A 355 -33.65 -22.46 -32.10
C LEU A 355 -33.08 -23.16 -33.30
N CYS A 356 -32.33 -24.21 -33.07
CA CYS A 356 -32.15 -25.30 -34.00
C CYS A 356 -33.24 -26.38 -33.81
N PRO A 357 -33.64 -27.05 -34.88
CA PRO A 357 -34.40 -28.28 -34.78
C PRO A 357 -33.56 -29.44 -34.25
#